data_9a9b7f800c876b64b92d9d2a9fbc2a36
#
_entry.id   9a9b7f800c876b64b92d9d2a9fbc2a36
#
_cell.length_a   1.000
_cell.length_b   1.000
_cell.length_c   1.000
_cell.angle_alpha   90.00
_cell.angle_beta   90.00
_cell.angle_gamma   90.00
#
_symmetry.space_group_name_H-M   'P 1'
#
loop_
_entity.id
_entity.type
_entity.pdbx_description
1 polymer ?
#
loop_
_entity_poly.entity_id
_entity_poly.type
_entity_poly.pdbx_seq_one_letter_code
_entity_poly.pdbx_strand_id
1 'polypeptide(L)'
;MFERFSAVAKAAVTQAHKQARELRSPVIDVEHVLLGLLAVAEPALREVFAEAGVTQDDVRARLAERGAAAPLGEHDAEALRSIGIDLDAVRASLEASFGEDALERSVPEPRRGLLARIGHTPLTREAKKVIELSLRETLARKDRVIDAAHLALAVLCAPNSGTAEILGGDEAIARLRPRVTALLDRAA
;
A
#
# COMPACT_ATOMS: atom_id res chain seq x y z
N MET A 1 -15.53 -5.57 14.20
CA MET A 1 -14.54 -6.18 13.28
C MET A 1 -13.13 -6.24 13.88
N PHE A 2 -12.66 -5.19 14.57
CA PHE A 2 -11.31 -5.17 15.16
C PHE A 2 -11.16 -5.88 16.53
N GLU A 3 -12.19 -6.42 17.09
CA GLU A 3 -12.15 -7.11 18.40
C GLU A 3 -11.22 -8.34 18.40
N ARG A 4 -11.10 -9.00 17.24
CA ARG A 4 -10.25 -10.18 17.08
C ARG A 4 -8.81 -9.86 16.69
N PHE A 5 -8.45 -8.58 16.48
CA PHE A 5 -7.08 -8.19 16.15
C PHE A 5 -6.22 -8.13 17.41
N SER A 6 -5.00 -8.70 17.34
CA SER A 6 -3.98 -8.49 18.35
C SER A 6 -3.61 -7.00 18.47
N ALA A 7 -2.91 -6.64 19.52
CA ALA A 7 -2.39 -5.28 19.68
C ALA A 7 -1.47 -4.89 18.52
N VAL A 8 -0.62 -5.83 18.06
CA VAL A 8 0.31 -5.62 16.95
C VAL A 8 -0.44 -5.45 15.63
N ALA A 9 -1.43 -6.29 15.36
CA ALA A 9 -2.23 -6.17 14.13
C ALA A 9 -3.06 -4.87 14.09
N LYS A 10 -3.60 -4.42 15.23
CA LYS A 10 -4.23 -3.10 15.33
C LYS A 10 -3.26 -1.97 15.08
N ALA A 11 -2.06 -2.06 15.67
CA ALA A 11 -0.99 -1.09 15.46
C ALA A 11 -0.56 -1.03 14.00
N ALA A 12 -0.47 -2.18 13.30
CA ALA A 12 -0.15 -2.23 11.87
C ALA A 12 -1.16 -1.44 11.02
N VAL A 13 -2.46 -1.64 11.24
CA VAL A 13 -3.51 -0.90 10.53
C VAL A 13 -3.48 0.60 10.87
N THR A 14 -3.22 0.93 12.13
CA THR A 14 -3.07 2.33 12.57
C THR A 14 -1.86 2.99 11.92
N GLN A 15 -0.74 2.28 11.84
CA GLN A 15 0.46 2.76 11.14
C GLN A 15 0.23 2.90 9.64
N ALA A 16 -0.48 1.97 9.00
CA ALA A 16 -0.87 2.10 7.59
C ALA A 16 -1.62 3.42 7.33
N HIS A 17 -2.57 3.76 8.19
CA HIS A 17 -3.30 5.03 8.11
C HIS A 17 -2.38 6.24 8.31
N LYS A 18 -1.47 6.19 9.30
CA LYS A 18 -0.51 7.25 9.55
C LYS A 18 0.43 7.45 8.37
N GLN A 19 0.99 6.37 7.82
CA GLN A 19 1.88 6.40 6.66
C GLN A 19 1.19 6.94 5.40
N ALA A 20 -0.06 6.53 5.12
CA ALA A 20 -0.82 7.07 4.00
C ALA A 20 -1.00 8.61 4.11
N ARG A 21 -1.24 9.12 5.32
CA ARG A 21 -1.32 10.57 5.56
C ARG A 21 0.01 11.28 5.40
N GLU A 22 1.09 10.73 5.93
CA GLU A 22 2.45 11.30 5.80
C GLU A 22 2.88 11.35 4.34
N LEU A 23 2.54 10.33 3.55
CA LEU A 23 2.79 10.25 2.12
C LEU A 23 1.75 11.02 1.27
N ARG A 24 0.82 11.73 1.91
CA ARG A 24 -0.26 12.48 1.26
C ARG A 24 -1.10 11.63 0.30
N SER A 25 -1.18 10.33 0.54
CA SER A 25 -2.00 9.43 -0.26
C SER A 25 -3.50 9.70 -0.01
N PRO A 26 -4.33 9.79 -1.04
CA PRO A 26 -5.78 9.99 -0.90
C PRO A 26 -6.50 8.75 -0.37
N VAL A 27 -5.85 7.59 -0.41
CA VAL A 27 -6.40 6.29 0.01
C VAL A 27 -5.37 5.48 0.80
N ILE A 28 -5.84 4.52 1.58
CA ILE A 28 -5.00 3.47 2.18
C ILE A 28 -5.08 2.26 1.28
N ASP A 29 -3.99 1.93 0.62
CA ASP A 29 -3.88 0.75 -0.23
C ASP A 29 -3.05 -0.37 0.42
N VAL A 30 -2.90 -1.50 -0.27
CA VAL A 30 -2.19 -2.70 0.23
C VAL A 30 -0.75 -2.39 0.61
N GLU A 31 -0.06 -1.54 -0.17
CA GLU A 31 1.30 -1.09 0.14
C GLU A 31 1.39 -0.35 1.48
N HIS A 32 0.38 0.46 1.80
CA HIS A 32 0.34 1.14 3.10
C HIS A 32 0.11 0.14 4.23
N VAL A 33 -0.68 -0.93 3.99
CA VAL A 33 -0.86 -2.01 4.96
C VAL A 33 0.45 -2.76 5.17
N LEU A 34 1.19 -3.08 4.11
CA LEU A 34 2.53 -3.68 4.19
C LEU A 34 3.50 -2.78 4.94
N LEU A 35 3.55 -1.49 4.63
CA LEU A 35 4.41 -0.51 5.30
C LEU A 35 4.08 -0.41 6.80
N GLY A 36 2.80 -0.34 7.14
CA GLY A 36 2.33 -0.31 8.52
C GLY A 36 2.65 -1.60 9.27
N LEU A 37 2.57 -2.74 8.60
CA LEU A 37 2.93 -4.03 9.14
C LEU A 37 4.43 -4.09 9.48
N LEU A 38 5.30 -3.74 8.53
CA LEU A 38 6.76 -3.75 8.73
C LEU A 38 7.22 -2.79 9.83
N ALA A 39 6.48 -1.70 10.06
CA ALA A 39 6.78 -0.73 11.10
C ALA A 39 6.61 -1.29 12.53
N VAL A 40 5.71 -2.26 12.75
CA VAL A 40 5.35 -2.74 14.09
C VAL A 40 5.49 -4.25 14.26
N ALA A 41 5.77 -4.99 13.19
CA ALA A 41 5.93 -6.44 13.24
C ALA A 41 7.07 -6.85 14.16
N GLU A 42 6.95 -8.04 14.74
CA GLU A 42 8.01 -8.68 15.52
C GLU A 42 9.28 -8.89 14.68
N PRO A 43 10.46 -8.92 15.31
CA PRO A 43 11.73 -9.05 14.61
C PRO A 43 11.77 -10.23 13.63
N ALA A 44 11.25 -11.40 14.02
CA ALA A 44 11.23 -12.58 13.18
C ALA A 44 10.44 -12.39 11.86
N LEU A 45 9.30 -11.69 11.93
CA LEU A 45 8.51 -11.42 10.73
C LEU A 45 9.21 -10.38 9.84
N ARG A 46 9.80 -9.33 10.43
CA ARG A 46 10.58 -8.34 9.68
C ARG A 46 11.79 -8.96 8.99
N GLU A 47 12.49 -9.89 9.66
CA GLU A 47 13.64 -10.60 9.10
C GLU A 47 13.26 -11.42 7.87
N VAL A 48 12.10 -12.12 7.90
CA VAL A 48 11.59 -12.86 6.73
C VAL A 48 11.43 -11.97 5.51
N PHE A 49 10.92 -10.75 5.68
CA PHE A 49 10.77 -9.79 4.57
C PHE A 49 12.12 -9.16 4.19
N ALA A 50 12.96 -8.81 5.17
CA ALA A 50 14.28 -8.21 4.93
C ALA A 50 15.21 -9.12 4.11
N GLU A 51 15.20 -10.43 4.36
CA GLU A 51 15.95 -11.42 3.57
C GLU A 51 15.47 -11.51 2.10
N ALA A 52 14.24 -11.08 1.82
CA ALA A 52 13.71 -10.93 0.47
C ALA A 52 13.96 -9.52 -0.12
N GLY A 53 14.75 -8.68 0.58
CA GLY A 53 15.02 -7.31 0.16
C GLY A 53 13.86 -6.33 0.37
N VAL A 54 12.92 -6.67 1.26
CA VAL A 54 11.74 -5.85 1.54
C VAL A 54 11.84 -5.29 2.96
N THR A 55 12.36 -4.09 3.09
CA THR A 55 12.43 -3.37 4.37
C THR A 55 11.37 -2.26 4.44
N GLN A 56 11.13 -1.77 5.63
CA GLN A 56 10.21 -0.63 5.82
C GLN A 56 10.67 0.60 5.03
N ASP A 57 11.98 0.87 5.02
CA ASP A 57 12.55 2.06 4.36
C ASP A 57 12.43 1.93 2.83
N ASP A 58 12.69 0.75 2.26
CA ASP A 58 12.52 0.48 0.83
C ASP A 58 11.07 0.66 0.38
N VAL A 59 10.12 0.10 1.13
CA VAL A 59 8.68 0.26 0.83
C VAL A 59 8.29 1.73 0.90
N ARG A 60 8.75 2.45 1.92
CA ARG A 60 8.47 3.88 2.09
C ARG A 60 9.04 4.71 0.96
N ALA A 61 10.30 4.46 0.56
CA ALA A 61 10.96 5.17 -0.53
C ALA A 61 10.20 4.99 -1.85
N ARG A 62 9.84 3.75 -2.20
CA ARG A 62 9.07 3.45 -3.42
C ARG A 62 7.68 4.10 -3.42
N LEU A 63 7.01 4.16 -2.28
CA LEU A 63 5.72 4.86 -2.16
C LEU A 63 5.88 6.37 -2.28
N ALA A 64 6.95 6.95 -1.72
CA ALA A 64 7.23 8.38 -1.85
C ALA A 64 7.56 8.76 -3.30
N GLU A 65 8.35 7.96 -4.01
CA GLU A 65 8.65 8.15 -5.42
C GLU A 65 7.40 8.10 -6.28
N ARG A 66 6.49 7.14 -6.05
CA ARG A 66 5.19 7.05 -6.74
C ARG A 66 4.27 8.23 -6.42
N GLY A 67 4.28 8.71 -5.19
CA GLY A 67 3.51 9.89 -4.79
C GLY A 67 4.06 11.20 -5.35
N ALA A 68 5.37 11.25 -5.58
CA ALA A 68 6.07 12.38 -6.19
C ALA A 68 6.03 12.32 -7.73
N ALA A 69 5.81 11.13 -8.31
CA ALA A 69 5.64 11.00 -9.74
C ALA A 69 4.40 11.79 -10.17
N ALA A 70 4.61 12.77 -11.04
CA ALA A 70 3.53 13.48 -11.70
C ALA A 70 2.57 12.46 -12.32
N PRO A 71 1.26 12.77 -12.47
CA PRO A 71 0.26 11.85 -13.00
C PRO A 71 0.61 11.23 -14.35
N LEU A 72 1.65 11.72 -15.01
CA LEU A 72 2.25 11.18 -16.23
C LEU A 72 3.77 11.12 -16.01
N GLY A 73 4.32 9.92 -15.82
CA GLY A 73 5.76 9.69 -15.69
C GLY A 73 6.52 9.98 -16.99
N GLU A 74 7.86 10.05 -16.92
CA GLU A 74 8.71 10.28 -18.11
C GLU A 74 8.44 9.26 -19.23
N HIS A 75 8.15 8.02 -18.89
CA HIS A 75 7.80 6.95 -19.85
C HIS A 75 6.49 7.22 -20.58
N ASP A 76 5.48 7.72 -19.87
CA ASP A 76 4.19 8.10 -20.46
C ASP A 76 4.35 9.37 -21.30
N ALA A 77 5.22 10.30 -20.87
CA ALA A 77 5.57 11.50 -21.63
C ALA A 77 6.24 11.13 -22.96
N GLU A 78 7.15 10.16 -22.95
CA GLU A 78 7.83 9.68 -24.14
C GLU A 78 6.89 8.90 -25.08
N ALA A 79 6.01 8.07 -24.53
CA ALA A 79 4.98 7.38 -25.29
C ALA A 79 4.00 8.37 -25.94
N LEU A 80 3.56 9.40 -25.23
CA LEU A 80 2.69 10.45 -25.75
C LEU A 80 3.40 11.29 -26.82
N ARG A 81 4.68 11.60 -26.60
CA ARG A 81 5.50 12.34 -27.58
C ARG A 81 5.68 11.53 -28.88
N SER A 82 5.77 10.18 -28.79
CA SER A 82 5.89 9.31 -29.97
C SER A 82 4.65 9.31 -30.87
N ILE A 83 3.48 9.64 -30.32
CA ILE A 83 2.21 9.80 -31.05
C ILE A 83 1.87 11.27 -31.33
N GLY A 84 2.85 12.20 -31.15
CA GLY A 84 2.72 13.60 -31.51
C GLY A 84 2.09 14.49 -30.41
N ILE A 85 1.93 13.97 -29.19
CA ILE A 85 1.41 14.77 -28.05
C ILE A 85 2.60 15.27 -27.24
N ASP A 86 2.83 16.57 -27.29
CA ASP A 86 3.82 17.25 -26.45
C ASP A 86 3.18 17.67 -25.12
N LEU A 87 3.53 16.96 -24.04
CA LEU A 87 2.98 17.21 -22.71
C LEU A 87 3.38 18.60 -22.17
N ASP A 88 4.53 19.10 -22.51
CA ASP A 88 4.98 20.41 -22.05
C ASP A 88 4.17 21.52 -22.73
N ALA A 89 3.86 21.35 -24.03
CA ALA A 89 2.96 22.26 -24.75
C ALA A 89 1.52 22.20 -24.23
N VAL A 90 1.05 20.99 -23.88
CA VAL A 90 -0.30 20.81 -23.26
C VAL A 90 -0.33 21.47 -21.89
N ARG A 91 0.70 21.27 -21.07
CA ARG A 91 0.82 21.89 -19.74
C ARG A 91 0.81 23.42 -19.84
N ALA A 92 1.66 23.97 -20.69
CA ALA A 92 1.73 25.42 -20.92
C ALA A 92 0.39 26.00 -21.41
N SER A 93 -0.32 25.29 -22.29
CA SER A 93 -1.64 25.69 -22.77
C SER A 93 -2.71 25.66 -21.66
N LEU A 94 -2.66 24.67 -20.78
CA LEU A 94 -3.57 24.57 -19.63
C LEU A 94 -3.28 25.67 -18.59
N GLU A 95 -2.00 25.92 -18.29
CA GLU A 95 -1.59 27.01 -17.39
C GLU A 95 -1.97 28.39 -17.95
N ALA A 96 -1.81 28.61 -19.25
CA ALA A 96 -2.22 29.83 -19.89
C ALA A 96 -3.75 30.05 -19.89
N SER A 97 -4.52 28.96 -19.95
CA SER A 97 -5.98 29.02 -20.02
C SER A 97 -6.65 29.05 -18.63
N PHE A 98 -6.04 28.39 -17.64
CA PHE A 98 -6.65 28.15 -16.32
C PHE A 98 -5.82 28.67 -15.14
N GLY A 99 -4.66 29.31 -15.42
CA GLY A 99 -3.73 29.91 -14.45
C GLY A 99 -2.65 28.94 -13.98
N GLU A 100 -1.60 29.48 -13.36
CA GLU A 100 -0.52 28.71 -12.74
C GLU A 100 -1.11 27.68 -11.76
N ASP A 101 -0.54 26.49 -11.70
CA ASP A 101 -0.99 25.34 -10.91
C ASP A 101 -2.35 24.74 -11.35
N ALA A 102 -2.82 24.99 -12.56
CA ALA A 102 -4.09 24.46 -13.06
C ALA A 102 -4.11 22.92 -13.03
N LEU A 103 -2.98 22.27 -13.34
CA LEU A 103 -2.84 20.79 -13.30
C LEU A 103 -2.75 20.25 -11.87
N GLU A 104 -2.11 20.97 -10.95
CA GLU A 104 -2.06 20.57 -9.54
C GLU A 104 -3.44 20.71 -8.86
N ARG A 105 -4.22 21.71 -9.29
CA ARG A 105 -5.63 21.87 -8.87
C ARG A 105 -6.59 20.89 -9.52
N SER A 106 -6.25 20.38 -10.70
CA SER A 106 -7.10 19.50 -11.51
C SER A 106 -6.95 18.00 -11.17
N VAL A 107 -6.07 17.63 -10.25
CA VAL A 107 -6.18 16.31 -9.64
C VAL A 107 -7.57 16.28 -9.02
N PRO A 108 -8.54 15.46 -9.53
CA PRO A 108 -9.84 15.40 -8.90
C PRO A 108 -9.59 14.98 -7.46
N GLU A 109 -9.77 15.90 -6.53
CA GLU A 109 -9.85 15.50 -5.13
C GLU A 109 -10.88 14.36 -5.11
N PRO A 110 -10.51 13.13 -4.71
CA PRO A 110 -11.48 12.05 -4.64
C PRO A 110 -12.66 12.65 -3.89
N ARG A 111 -13.87 12.58 -4.49
CA ARG A 111 -15.07 13.23 -3.98
C ARG A 111 -15.08 13.09 -2.48
N ARG A 112 -14.62 14.11 -1.79
CA ARG A 112 -14.58 14.19 -0.34
C ARG A 112 -16.03 14.27 0.11
N GLY A 113 -16.64 13.10 0.32
CA GLY A 113 -17.85 13.01 1.09
C GLY A 113 -17.63 13.66 2.45
N LEU A 114 -18.69 13.98 3.15
CA LEU A 114 -18.67 14.60 4.48
C LEU A 114 -17.65 13.93 5.45
N LEU A 115 -17.39 12.62 5.27
CA LEU A 115 -16.42 11.81 6.03
C LEU A 115 -14.94 12.18 5.76
N ALA A 116 -14.60 12.68 4.57
CA ALA A 116 -13.23 13.12 4.27
C ALA A 116 -12.88 14.45 4.98
N ARG A 117 -13.88 15.28 5.30
CA ARG A 117 -13.72 16.49 6.12
C ARG A 117 -13.34 16.17 7.57
N ILE A 118 -13.55 14.92 8.02
CA ILE A 118 -13.22 14.42 9.37
C ILE A 118 -11.82 13.75 9.40
N GLY A 119 -11.02 13.88 8.33
CA GLY A 119 -9.66 13.32 8.27
C GLY A 119 -9.62 11.80 8.07
N HIS A 120 -10.68 11.18 7.56
CA HIS A 120 -10.75 9.75 7.32
C HIS A 120 -10.22 9.43 5.92
N THR A 121 -9.01 8.88 5.83
CA THR A 121 -8.46 8.33 4.59
C THR A 121 -9.12 6.95 4.35
N PRO A 122 -9.88 6.76 3.24
CA PRO A 122 -10.58 5.50 2.99
C PRO A 122 -9.62 4.39 2.57
N LEU A 123 -9.95 3.14 2.94
CA LEU A 123 -9.26 1.96 2.41
C LEU A 123 -9.78 1.64 0.99
N THR A 124 -8.85 1.25 0.11
CA THR A 124 -9.20 0.69 -1.20
C THR A 124 -9.97 -0.62 -1.05
N ARG A 125 -10.53 -1.12 -2.15
CA ARG A 125 -11.18 -2.43 -2.20
C ARG A 125 -10.18 -3.53 -1.89
N GLU A 126 -8.97 -3.41 -2.43
CA GLU A 126 -7.87 -4.34 -2.28
C GLU A 126 -7.38 -4.39 -0.82
N ALA A 127 -7.18 -3.25 -0.18
CA ALA A 127 -6.81 -3.18 1.23
C ALA A 127 -7.90 -3.77 2.15
N LYS A 128 -9.18 -3.54 1.86
CA LYS A 128 -10.29 -4.20 2.58
C LYS A 128 -10.26 -5.71 2.42
N LYS A 129 -9.99 -6.20 1.20
CA LYS A 129 -9.86 -7.62 0.90
C LYS A 129 -8.72 -8.27 1.69
N VAL A 130 -7.59 -7.59 1.86
CA VAL A 130 -6.47 -8.07 2.71
C VAL A 130 -6.94 -8.25 4.16
N ILE A 131 -7.69 -7.29 4.71
CA ILE A 131 -8.22 -7.41 6.08
C ILE A 131 -9.21 -8.59 6.19
N GLU A 132 -10.07 -8.80 5.20
CA GLU A 132 -10.99 -9.94 5.16
C GLU A 132 -10.25 -11.28 5.05
N LEU A 133 -9.21 -11.33 4.21
CA LEU A 133 -8.38 -12.52 4.06
C LEU A 133 -7.61 -12.85 5.35
N SER A 134 -7.11 -11.86 6.08
CA SER A 134 -6.44 -12.10 7.37
C SER A 134 -7.37 -12.79 8.39
N LEU A 135 -8.65 -12.43 8.41
CA LEU A 135 -9.64 -13.12 9.21
C LEU A 135 -9.88 -14.56 8.71
N ARG A 136 -9.94 -14.74 7.39
CA ARG A 136 -10.15 -16.08 6.80
C ARG A 136 -8.98 -17.01 7.11
N GLU A 137 -7.73 -16.53 7.00
CA GLU A 137 -6.53 -17.26 7.39
C GLU A 137 -6.56 -17.67 8.87
N THR A 138 -6.89 -16.73 9.75
CA THR A 138 -7.03 -16.99 11.20
C THR A 138 -8.08 -18.10 11.48
N LEU A 139 -9.22 -18.03 10.81
CA LEU A 139 -10.29 -19.06 10.97
C LEU A 139 -9.88 -20.41 10.41
N ALA A 140 -9.20 -20.46 9.25
CA ALA A 140 -8.74 -21.69 8.62
C ALA A 140 -7.72 -22.42 9.52
N ARG A 141 -6.90 -21.67 10.24
CA ARG A 141 -5.91 -22.17 11.20
C ARG A 141 -6.51 -22.47 12.58
N LYS A 142 -7.78 -22.11 12.80
CA LYS A 142 -8.47 -22.21 14.10
C LYS A 142 -7.86 -21.31 15.18
N ASP A 143 -7.14 -20.26 14.79
CA ASP A 143 -6.60 -19.29 15.69
C ASP A 143 -7.71 -18.37 16.22
N ARG A 144 -7.52 -17.83 17.42
CA ARG A 144 -8.53 -16.98 18.07
C ARG A 144 -8.36 -15.50 17.76
N VAL A 145 -7.14 -15.12 17.40
CA VAL A 145 -6.72 -13.73 17.26
C VAL A 145 -6.02 -13.53 15.92
N ILE A 146 -6.37 -12.46 15.24
CA ILE A 146 -5.69 -12.03 14.00
C ILE A 146 -4.39 -11.33 14.40
N ASP A 147 -3.25 -11.93 14.12
CA ASP A 147 -1.95 -11.37 14.41
C ASP A 147 -1.27 -10.78 13.16
N ALA A 148 -0.12 -10.12 13.36
CA ALA A 148 0.67 -9.51 12.29
C ALA A 148 1.01 -10.50 11.16
N ALA A 149 1.36 -11.75 11.51
CA ALA A 149 1.66 -12.78 10.52
C ALA A 149 0.42 -13.19 9.68
N HIS A 150 -0.80 -13.14 10.22
CA HIS A 150 -2.02 -13.35 9.44
C HIS A 150 -2.27 -12.22 8.44
N LEU A 151 -1.98 -10.96 8.83
CA LEU A 151 -2.01 -9.82 7.92
C LEU A 151 -0.95 -9.97 6.83
N ALA A 152 0.26 -10.41 7.18
CA ALA A 152 1.33 -10.67 6.22
C ALA A 152 0.91 -11.72 5.19
N LEU A 153 0.36 -12.86 5.61
CA LEU A 153 -0.17 -13.87 4.69
C LEU A 153 -1.26 -13.32 3.79
N ALA A 154 -2.16 -12.50 4.33
CA ALA A 154 -3.23 -11.88 3.54
C ALA A 154 -2.68 -10.92 2.47
N VAL A 155 -1.67 -10.12 2.78
CA VAL A 155 -0.95 -9.28 1.81
C VAL A 155 -0.32 -10.13 0.71
N LEU A 156 0.37 -11.21 1.09
CA LEU A 156 0.99 -12.14 0.14
C LEU A 156 -0.04 -12.93 -0.70
N CYS A 157 -1.28 -13.10 -0.19
CA CYS A 157 -2.35 -13.81 -0.91
C CYS A 157 -3.08 -12.94 -1.93
N ALA A 158 -3.17 -11.64 -1.70
CA ALA A 158 -3.89 -10.71 -2.55
C ALA A 158 -3.12 -9.39 -2.70
N PRO A 159 -1.88 -9.43 -3.21
CA PRO A 159 -1.15 -8.21 -3.53
C PRO A 159 -1.86 -7.49 -4.69
N ASN A 160 -1.86 -6.15 -4.67
CA ASN A 160 -2.11 -5.37 -5.87
C ASN A 160 -0.82 -5.31 -6.71
N SER A 161 -0.87 -4.72 -7.90
CA SER A 161 0.30 -4.63 -8.80
C SER A 161 1.50 -3.95 -8.12
N GLY A 162 1.27 -2.88 -7.38
CA GLY A 162 2.29 -2.15 -6.65
C GLY A 162 2.94 -2.96 -5.54
N THR A 163 2.13 -3.66 -4.75
CA THR A 163 2.65 -4.54 -3.69
C THR A 163 3.42 -5.73 -4.29
N ALA A 164 2.93 -6.32 -5.40
CA ALA A 164 3.62 -7.42 -6.06
C ALA A 164 5.01 -7.01 -6.55
N GLU A 165 5.11 -5.81 -7.14
CA GLU A 165 6.38 -5.24 -7.58
C GLU A 165 7.34 -4.99 -6.40
N ILE A 166 6.84 -4.40 -5.31
CA ILE A 166 7.62 -4.17 -4.08
C ILE A 166 8.16 -5.48 -3.50
N LEU A 167 7.34 -6.54 -3.52
CA LEU A 167 7.68 -7.87 -3.02
C LEU A 167 8.62 -8.65 -3.94
N GLY A 168 8.92 -8.16 -5.14
CA GLY A 168 9.80 -8.83 -6.10
C GLY A 168 9.10 -9.86 -7.01
N GLY A 169 7.77 -9.72 -7.18
CA GLY A 169 6.95 -10.53 -8.07
C GLY A 169 6.51 -11.87 -7.47
N ASP A 170 5.81 -12.65 -8.30
CA ASP A 170 5.14 -13.89 -7.87
C ASP A 170 6.08 -14.95 -7.29
N GLU A 171 7.29 -15.07 -7.82
CA GLU A 171 8.27 -16.02 -7.30
C GLU A 171 8.76 -15.68 -5.88
N ALA A 172 8.99 -14.39 -5.61
CA ALA A 172 9.38 -13.93 -4.29
C ALA A 172 8.22 -14.11 -3.30
N ILE A 173 7.01 -13.80 -3.71
CA ILE A 173 5.78 -14.03 -2.93
C ILE A 173 5.62 -15.52 -2.60
N ALA A 174 5.83 -16.41 -3.58
CA ALA A 174 5.74 -17.85 -3.37
C ALA A 174 6.79 -18.37 -2.36
N ARG A 175 7.98 -17.75 -2.31
CA ARG A 175 9.02 -18.07 -1.32
C ARG A 175 8.72 -17.51 0.08
N LEU A 176 8.11 -16.32 0.16
CA LEU A 176 7.78 -15.68 1.42
C LEU A 176 6.66 -16.40 2.17
N ARG A 177 5.62 -16.85 1.46
CA ARG A 177 4.43 -17.49 2.06
C ARG A 177 4.75 -18.61 3.04
N PRO A 178 5.51 -19.66 2.68
CA PRO A 178 5.78 -20.76 3.60
C PRO A 178 6.59 -20.30 4.82
N ARG A 179 7.43 -19.29 4.67
CA ARG A 179 8.24 -18.74 5.76
C ARG A 179 7.38 -18.00 6.78
N VAL A 180 6.44 -17.18 6.32
CA VAL A 180 5.46 -16.50 7.20
C VAL A 180 4.54 -17.53 7.86
N THR A 181 4.13 -18.59 7.12
CA THR A 181 3.33 -19.68 7.68
C THR A 181 4.07 -20.39 8.81
N ALA A 182 5.36 -20.66 8.63
CA ALA A 182 6.18 -21.29 9.66
C ALA A 182 6.33 -20.45 10.94
N LEU A 183 6.20 -19.13 10.87
CA LEU A 183 6.18 -18.29 12.07
C LEU A 183 4.88 -18.49 12.87
N LEU A 184 3.74 -18.60 12.20
CA LEU A 184 2.46 -18.89 12.84
C LEU A 184 2.45 -20.31 13.48
N ASP A 185 3.04 -21.30 12.80
CA ASP A 185 3.11 -22.68 13.31
C ASP A 185 3.98 -22.80 14.58
N ARG A 186 4.93 -21.88 14.78
CA ARG A 186 5.76 -21.84 16.00
C ARG A 186 5.09 -21.11 17.16
N ALA A 187 4.11 -20.25 16.86
CA ALA A 187 3.41 -19.44 17.85
C ALA A 187 2.13 -20.12 18.37
N ALA A 188 1.67 -21.19 17.72
CA ALA A 188 0.49 -21.99 18.08
C ALA A 188 0.85 -23.06 19.12
#